data_d3ffa3393aab48bf453f9d872f76484e
#
_entry.id   d3ffa3393aab48bf453f9d872f76484e
#
_cell.length_a   1.000
_cell.length_b   1.000
_cell.length_c   1.000
_cell.angle_alpha   90.00
_cell.angle_beta   90.00
_cell.angle_gamma   90.00
#
_symmetry.space_group_name_H-M   'P 1'
#
loop_
_entity.id
_entity.type
_entity.pdbx_description
1 polymer ?
#
loop_
_entity_poly.entity_id
_entity_poly.type
_entity_poly.pdbx_seq_one_letter_code
_entity_poly.pdbx_strand_id
1 'polypeptide(L)'
;MKVSIVSVSRWAAPPHCGHLTFKKPAWNFSAFSPVAVTPDELGDAWADCLIHLPLMVDLNGAPFGRANAGRDATFNLAQLVAHAAKTRNLGAGTIIGTGTVSNRGADGGAGTPVSAGGAGYSCIAEIRMIETIVGGAPVTPFMQDGDSVRIEMRDEHNHSIFGAIDQTVVTI
;
A
#
# COMPACT_ATOMS: atom_id res chain seq x y z
N MET A 1 13.28 8.67 13.84
CA MET A 1 12.17 8.50 12.89
C MET A 1 11.45 7.22 13.27
N LYS A 2 10.13 7.20 13.23
CA LYS A 2 9.36 5.95 13.40
C LYS A 2 8.75 5.57 12.08
N VAL A 3 8.71 4.29 11.79
CA VAL A 3 8.13 3.71 10.56
C VAL A 3 6.89 2.93 10.94
N SER A 4 5.84 3.07 10.16
CA SER A 4 4.60 2.29 10.29
C SER A 4 4.08 1.96 8.90
N ILE A 5 3.40 0.83 8.77
CA ILE A 5 2.63 0.54 7.58
C ILE A 5 1.37 1.41 7.63
N VAL A 6 1.15 2.16 6.56
CA VAL A 6 -0.08 2.96 6.38
C VAL A 6 -0.78 2.44 5.13
N SER A 7 -2.02 1.99 5.31
CA SER A 7 -2.91 1.72 4.18
C SER A 7 -3.89 2.87 4.04
N VAL A 8 -3.95 3.46 2.86
CA VAL A 8 -4.93 4.48 2.52
C VAL A 8 -5.91 3.87 1.54
N SER A 9 -7.12 3.60 2.00
CA SER A 9 -8.20 3.15 1.12
C SER A 9 -8.99 4.36 0.62
N ARG A 10 -8.93 4.59 -0.68
CA ARG A 10 -9.74 5.60 -1.35
C ARG A 10 -10.96 4.91 -1.96
N TRP A 11 -12.11 5.13 -1.39
CA TRP A 11 -13.38 4.69 -1.98
C TRP A 11 -13.82 5.75 -2.98
N ALA A 12 -13.62 5.50 -4.26
CA ALA A 12 -14.28 6.25 -5.31
C ALA A 12 -15.55 5.47 -5.69
N ALA A 13 -16.71 6.05 -5.44
CA ALA A 13 -17.94 5.57 -6.05
C ALA A 13 -17.79 5.61 -7.59
N PRO A 14 -18.28 4.60 -8.32
CA PRO A 14 -18.21 4.60 -9.78
C PRO A 14 -18.97 5.78 -10.35
N PRO A 15 -18.51 6.41 -11.44
CA PRO A 15 -19.09 7.62 -12.02
C PRO A 15 -20.43 7.43 -12.76
N HIS A 16 -21.06 6.28 -12.71
CA HIS A 16 -22.27 5.98 -13.45
C HIS A 16 -23.37 5.41 -12.56
N CYS A 17 -23.92 6.26 -11.68
CA CYS A 17 -25.28 6.09 -11.22
C CYS A 17 -25.98 7.44 -11.32
N GLY A 18 -26.83 7.58 -12.32
CA GLY A 18 -27.69 8.77 -12.50
C GLY A 18 -28.53 9.02 -11.25
N HIS A 19 -28.57 10.28 -10.84
CA HIS A 19 -29.45 10.81 -9.82
C HIS A 19 -29.45 10.15 -8.44
N LEU A 20 -28.35 10.31 -7.71
CA LEU A 20 -28.40 10.42 -6.26
C LEU A 20 -27.32 11.40 -5.82
N THR A 21 -27.72 12.61 -5.47
CA THR A 21 -26.88 13.60 -4.80
C THR A 21 -26.48 13.09 -3.42
N PHE A 22 -25.49 12.21 -3.35
CA PHE A 22 -24.82 11.95 -2.11
C PHE A 22 -23.81 13.07 -1.86
N LYS A 23 -24.25 14.13 -1.20
CA LYS A 23 -23.40 15.01 -0.42
C LYS A 23 -22.88 14.24 0.81
N LYS A 24 -22.22 13.10 0.62
CA LYS A 24 -21.37 12.55 1.65
C LYS A 24 -19.96 12.99 1.32
N PRO A 25 -19.25 13.66 2.25
CA PRO A 25 -17.83 13.89 2.08
C PRO A 25 -17.21 12.52 1.84
N ALA A 26 -16.33 12.41 0.82
CA ALA A 26 -15.55 11.21 0.61
C ALA A 26 -14.66 11.07 1.85
N TRP A 27 -15.06 10.26 2.81
CA TRP A 27 -14.27 9.96 3.97
C TRP A 27 -13.06 9.16 3.50
N ASN A 28 -11.90 9.80 3.53
CA ASN A 28 -10.65 9.09 3.36
C ASN A 28 -10.33 8.39 4.67
N PHE A 29 -10.58 7.10 4.74
CA PHE A 29 -10.16 6.29 5.88
C PHE A 29 -8.71 5.85 5.68
N SER A 30 -7.91 6.02 6.72
CA SER A 30 -6.55 5.50 6.77
C SER A 30 -6.46 4.50 7.91
N ALA A 31 -5.87 3.35 7.63
CA ALA A 31 -5.54 2.37 8.65
C ALA A 31 -4.03 2.35 8.87
N PHE A 32 -3.64 2.13 10.10
CA PHE A 32 -2.26 2.05 10.53
C PHE A 32 -1.99 0.69 11.15
N SER A 33 -0.76 0.21 11.00
CA SER A 33 -0.29 -0.91 11.80
C SER A 33 -0.33 -0.56 13.29
N PRO A 34 -0.62 -1.53 14.18
CA PRO A 34 -0.73 -1.27 15.61
C PRO A 34 0.58 -0.82 16.28
N VAL A 35 1.71 -1.13 15.64
CA VAL A 35 3.04 -0.83 16.16
C VAL A 35 3.82 0.01 15.16
N ALA A 36 4.56 0.99 15.65
CA ALA A 36 5.56 1.74 14.90
C ALA A 36 6.94 1.43 15.47
N VAL A 37 7.90 1.13 14.61
CA VAL A 37 9.27 0.79 15.01
C VAL A 37 10.26 1.87 14.59
N THR A 38 11.42 1.90 15.23
CA THR A 38 12.56 2.73 14.80
C THR A 38 13.39 1.95 13.76
N PRO A 39 14.17 2.61 12.91
CA PRO A 39 14.97 1.92 11.89
C PRO A 39 15.94 0.88 12.42
N ASP A 40 16.47 1.06 13.64
CA ASP A 40 17.37 0.13 14.31
C ASP A 40 16.69 -1.22 14.64
N GLU A 41 15.39 -1.22 14.88
CA GLU A 41 14.59 -2.45 15.08
C GLU A 41 14.44 -3.31 13.80
N LEU A 42 14.74 -2.73 12.64
CA LEU A 42 14.65 -3.43 11.35
C LEU A 42 15.93 -4.18 10.99
N GLY A 43 17.03 -3.96 11.74
CA GLY A 43 18.31 -4.59 11.49
C GLY A 43 18.76 -4.46 10.03
N ASP A 44 19.20 -5.57 9.43
CA ASP A 44 19.72 -5.62 8.06
C ASP A 44 18.65 -5.33 6.99
N ALA A 45 17.38 -5.41 7.34
CA ALA A 45 16.30 -5.02 6.44
C ALA A 45 16.21 -3.50 6.21
N TRP A 46 16.89 -2.70 7.05
CA TRP A 46 16.99 -1.26 6.86
C TRP A 46 18.31 -0.88 6.19
N ALA A 47 18.26 -0.57 4.92
CA ALA A 47 19.41 -0.08 4.16
C ALA A 47 18.99 1.10 3.27
N ASP A 48 19.90 2.07 3.04
CA ASP A 48 19.69 3.24 2.18
C ASP A 48 18.43 4.05 2.49
N CYS A 49 18.02 4.07 3.75
CA CYS A 49 16.77 4.67 4.21
C CYS A 49 15.52 4.05 3.55
N LEU A 50 15.56 2.76 3.25
CA LEU A 50 14.47 1.94 2.72
C LEU A 50 14.32 0.67 3.55
N ILE A 51 13.15 0.03 3.45
CA ILE A 51 12.86 -1.26 4.09
C ILE A 51 12.88 -2.34 3.01
N HIS A 52 13.86 -3.22 3.06
CA HIS A 52 14.07 -4.29 2.06
C HIS A 52 13.32 -5.58 2.41
N LEU A 53 12.03 -5.46 2.72
CA LEU A 53 11.13 -6.56 3.04
C LEU A 53 9.88 -6.53 2.16
N PRO A 54 9.25 -7.67 1.90
CA PRO A 54 8.00 -7.73 1.18
C PRO A 54 6.86 -7.15 2.02
N LEU A 55 6.06 -6.28 1.41
CA LEU A 55 4.76 -5.90 1.92
C LEU A 55 3.76 -6.98 1.51
N MET A 56 3.29 -7.74 2.48
CA MET A 56 2.32 -8.81 2.27
C MET A 56 0.92 -8.23 2.27
N VAL A 57 0.22 -8.38 1.16
CA VAL A 57 -1.17 -7.95 0.99
C VAL A 57 -1.97 -9.17 0.58
N ASP A 58 -2.97 -9.51 1.38
CA ASP A 58 -3.95 -10.55 1.08
C ASP A 58 -5.32 -9.90 0.92
N LEU A 59 -6.05 -10.27 -0.11
CA LEU A 59 -7.41 -9.83 -0.41
C LEU A 59 -8.33 -11.04 -0.37
N ASN A 60 -9.34 -11.01 0.48
CA ASN A 60 -10.25 -12.14 0.71
C ASN A 60 -9.53 -13.46 1.01
N GLY A 61 -8.45 -13.38 1.80
CA GLY A 61 -7.63 -14.53 2.17
C GLY A 61 -6.70 -15.05 1.07
N ALA A 62 -6.71 -14.47 -0.13
CA ALA A 62 -5.82 -14.84 -1.23
C ALA A 62 -4.65 -13.85 -1.37
N PRO A 63 -3.42 -14.32 -1.71
CA PRO A 63 -2.28 -13.46 -1.95
C PRO A 63 -2.53 -12.49 -3.11
N PHE A 64 -2.52 -11.19 -2.81
CA PHE A 64 -2.69 -10.11 -3.79
C PHE A 64 -1.36 -9.42 -4.10
N GLY A 65 -0.51 -9.19 -3.10
CA GLY A 65 0.78 -8.54 -3.25
C GLY A 65 1.85 -9.04 -2.30
N ARG A 66 3.09 -9.03 -2.79
CA ARG A 66 4.33 -9.39 -2.10
C ARG A 66 5.48 -8.48 -2.53
N ALA A 67 5.15 -7.23 -2.88
CA ALA A 67 6.14 -6.28 -3.39
C ALA A 67 7.12 -5.87 -2.29
N ASN A 68 8.42 -5.89 -2.60
CA ASN A 68 9.47 -5.47 -1.69
C ASN A 68 9.50 -3.94 -1.58
N ALA A 69 9.42 -3.40 -0.37
CA ALA A 69 9.28 -1.97 -0.13
C ALA A 69 10.57 -1.17 -0.37
N GLY A 70 11.72 -1.82 -0.43
CA GLY A 70 13.00 -1.21 -0.76
C GLY A 70 13.36 -1.29 -2.24
N ARG A 71 12.65 -2.09 -3.03
CA ARG A 71 12.94 -2.30 -4.44
C ARG A 71 12.13 -1.34 -5.32
N ASP A 72 12.76 -0.83 -6.36
CA ASP A 72 12.16 0.07 -7.36
C ASP A 72 11.61 1.40 -6.78
N ALA A 73 11.95 1.75 -5.55
CA ALA A 73 11.56 3.00 -4.94
C ALA A 73 12.30 4.18 -5.59
N THR A 74 11.55 5.15 -6.12
CA THR A 74 12.13 6.34 -6.75
C THR A 74 12.80 7.27 -5.72
N PHE A 75 12.22 7.38 -4.54
CA PHE A 75 12.72 8.19 -3.43
C PHE A 75 12.77 7.36 -2.15
N ASN A 76 13.83 7.51 -1.39
CA ASN A 76 13.92 6.91 -0.08
C ASN A 76 13.20 7.76 0.99
N LEU A 77 12.97 7.18 2.16
CA LEU A 77 12.23 7.81 3.25
C LEU A 77 12.88 9.11 3.74
N ALA A 78 14.22 9.20 3.75
CA ALA A 78 14.93 10.42 4.16
C ALA A 78 14.72 11.55 3.16
N GLN A 79 14.73 11.25 1.86
CA GLN A 79 14.45 12.24 0.81
C GLN A 79 13.02 12.79 0.91
N LEU A 80 12.04 11.95 1.21
CA LEU A 80 10.65 12.38 1.39
C LEU A 80 10.48 13.28 2.62
N VAL A 81 11.12 12.94 3.74
CA VAL A 81 11.12 13.78 4.93
C VAL A 81 11.78 15.13 4.64
N ALA A 82 12.97 15.13 4.01
CA ALA A 82 13.68 16.35 3.65
C ALA A 82 12.85 17.22 2.68
N HIS A 83 12.16 16.60 1.72
CA HIS A 83 11.28 17.32 0.79
C HIS A 83 10.10 17.98 1.52
N ALA A 84 9.41 17.24 2.39
CA ALA A 84 8.28 17.77 3.15
C ALA A 84 8.70 18.94 4.06
N ALA A 85 9.88 18.86 4.67
CA ALA A 85 10.41 19.88 5.57
C ALA A 85 10.82 21.20 4.86
N LYS A 86 10.99 21.18 3.52
CA LYS A 86 11.33 22.40 2.76
C LYS A 86 10.21 23.46 2.81
N THR A 87 8.99 23.05 2.89
CA THR A 87 7.82 23.95 2.72
C THR A 87 7.02 24.14 4.00
N ARG A 88 7.29 23.34 5.04
CA ARG A 88 6.53 23.37 6.30
C ARG A 88 7.34 22.83 7.45
N ASN A 89 7.07 23.33 8.65
CA ASN A 89 7.62 22.75 9.87
C ASN A 89 6.91 21.41 10.16
N LEU A 90 7.70 20.37 10.38
CA LEU A 90 7.21 19.06 10.77
C LEU A 90 7.16 18.98 12.29
N GLY A 91 5.97 18.85 12.86
CA GLY A 91 5.76 18.68 14.29
C GLY A 91 5.86 17.22 14.73
N ALA A 92 5.85 17.00 16.04
CA ALA A 92 5.74 15.65 16.61
C ALA A 92 4.43 14.99 16.13
N GLY A 93 4.50 13.73 15.73
CA GLY A 93 3.34 12.99 15.21
C GLY A 93 3.04 13.21 13.72
N THR A 94 3.86 13.98 12.99
CA THR A 94 3.73 14.10 11.53
C THR A 94 3.95 12.74 10.88
N ILE A 95 3.03 12.33 10.02
CA ILE A 95 3.09 11.10 9.23
C ILE A 95 3.37 11.47 7.78
N ILE A 96 4.35 10.81 7.18
CA ILE A 96 4.72 10.97 5.77
C ILE A 96 4.50 9.63 5.08
N GLY A 97 3.52 9.59 4.16
CA GLY A 97 3.28 8.44 3.31
C GLY A 97 4.23 8.42 2.12
N THR A 98 4.76 7.24 1.81
CA THR A 98 5.69 7.04 0.69
C THR A 98 5.00 6.71 -0.63
N GLY A 99 3.68 6.55 -0.60
CA GLY A 99 2.89 6.07 -1.73
C GLY A 99 2.83 4.54 -1.80
N THR A 100 2.33 4.04 -2.92
CA THR A 100 2.16 2.60 -3.17
C THR A 100 3.50 1.90 -3.25
N VAL A 101 3.63 0.77 -2.54
CA VAL A 101 4.75 -0.16 -2.73
C VAL A 101 4.48 -0.98 -3.98
N SER A 102 5.35 -0.85 -4.99
CA SER A 102 5.19 -1.48 -6.29
C SER A 102 6.55 -1.94 -6.81
N ASN A 103 6.59 -3.11 -7.45
CA ASN A 103 7.78 -3.60 -8.10
C ASN A 103 7.52 -3.80 -9.60
N ARG A 104 8.55 -3.57 -10.39
CA ARG A 104 8.53 -3.81 -11.83
C ARG A 104 8.54 -5.31 -12.13
N GLY A 105 7.99 -5.67 -13.27
CA GLY A 105 8.16 -6.98 -13.85
C GLY A 105 9.62 -7.29 -14.19
N ALA A 106 9.93 -8.55 -14.46
CA ALA A 106 11.28 -8.99 -14.82
C ALA A 106 11.80 -8.35 -16.11
N ASP A 107 10.90 -7.90 -16.98
CA ASP A 107 11.16 -7.18 -18.22
C ASP A 107 11.33 -5.66 -18.03
N GLY A 108 11.23 -5.18 -16.77
CA GLY A 108 11.25 -3.76 -16.43
C GLY A 108 9.92 -3.03 -16.66
N GLY A 109 8.91 -3.72 -17.15
CA GLY A 109 7.56 -3.25 -17.35
C GLY A 109 6.68 -3.26 -16.09
N ALA A 110 5.37 -3.34 -16.28
CA ALA A 110 4.41 -3.42 -15.20
C ALA A 110 4.61 -4.70 -14.34
N GLY A 111 4.27 -4.62 -13.05
CA GLY A 111 4.28 -5.77 -12.17
C GLY A 111 3.37 -6.90 -12.66
N THR A 112 3.67 -8.12 -12.25
CA THR A 112 2.91 -9.33 -12.60
C THR A 112 2.18 -9.85 -11.36
N PRO A 113 0.94 -10.37 -11.49
CA PRO A 113 0.19 -10.93 -10.37
C PRO A 113 0.94 -12.05 -9.65
N VAL A 114 0.67 -12.23 -8.34
CA VAL A 114 1.27 -13.34 -7.55
C VAL A 114 0.90 -14.68 -8.15
N SER A 115 -0.33 -14.87 -8.63
CA SER A 115 -0.79 -16.09 -9.29
C SER A 115 -0.04 -16.43 -10.58
N ALA A 116 0.61 -15.44 -11.20
CA ALA A 116 1.46 -15.61 -12.37
C ALA A 116 2.96 -15.59 -12.03
N GLY A 117 3.33 -15.75 -10.76
CA GLY A 117 4.71 -15.81 -10.28
C GLY A 117 5.39 -14.46 -10.07
N GLY A 118 4.65 -13.36 -10.13
CA GLY A 118 5.17 -12.01 -9.86
C GLY A 118 5.05 -11.59 -8.40
N ALA A 119 5.47 -10.33 -8.12
CA ALA A 119 5.34 -9.73 -6.80
C ALA A 119 3.91 -9.25 -6.49
N GLY A 120 3.01 -9.28 -7.46
CA GLY A 120 1.64 -8.78 -7.28
C GLY A 120 1.60 -7.27 -7.05
N TYR A 121 0.54 -6.82 -6.41
CA TYR A 121 0.21 -5.41 -6.25
C TYR A 121 -0.15 -5.07 -4.81
N SER A 122 0.09 -3.86 -4.37
CA SER A 122 -0.41 -3.35 -3.10
C SER A 122 -1.51 -2.28 -3.25
N CYS A 123 -1.99 -2.08 -4.48
CA CYS A 123 -3.01 -1.08 -4.79
C CYS A 123 -3.94 -1.58 -5.89
N ILE A 124 -5.25 -1.62 -5.60
CA ILE A 124 -6.26 -2.03 -6.60
C ILE A 124 -6.33 -1.02 -7.75
N ALA A 125 -6.14 0.27 -7.49
CA ALA A 125 -6.14 1.27 -8.56
C ALA A 125 -4.96 1.08 -9.53
N GLU A 126 -3.81 0.61 -9.05
CA GLU A 126 -2.64 0.32 -9.88
C GLU A 126 -2.92 -0.82 -10.85
N ILE A 127 -3.38 -1.98 -10.36
CA ILE A 127 -3.69 -3.12 -11.24
C ILE A 127 -4.76 -2.74 -12.26
N ARG A 128 -5.80 -2.02 -11.85
CA ARG A 128 -6.86 -1.55 -12.76
C ARG A 128 -6.33 -0.64 -13.86
N MET A 129 -5.35 0.22 -13.54
CA MET A 129 -4.70 1.07 -14.54
C MET A 129 -3.85 0.23 -15.51
N ILE A 130 -3.12 -0.75 -15.02
CA ILE A 130 -2.34 -1.69 -15.85
C ILE A 130 -3.26 -2.45 -16.79
N GLU A 131 -4.35 -3.02 -16.28
CA GLU A 131 -5.37 -3.72 -17.07
C GLU A 131 -5.96 -2.82 -18.16
N THR A 132 -6.22 -1.55 -17.83
CA THR A 132 -6.76 -0.59 -18.79
C THR A 132 -5.74 -0.27 -19.90
N ILE A 133 -4.46 -0.10 -19.56
CA ILE A 133 -3.41 0.22 -20.53
C ILE A 133 -3.14 -0.99 -21.44
N VAL A 134 -3.08 -2.19 -20.88
CA VAL A 134 -2.72 -3.41 -21.61
C VAL A 134 -3.92 -4.02 -22.32
N GLY A 135 -5.07 -4.10 -21.63
CA GLY A 135 -6.27 -4.82 -22.09
C GLY A 135 -7.42 -3.92 -22.55
N GLY A 136 -7.28 -2.59 -22.41
CA GLY A 136 -8.30 -1.62 -22.81
C GLY A 136 -9.39 -1.35 -21.77
N ALA A 137 -9.54 -2.21 -20.75
CA ALA A 137 -10.52 -2.03 -19.67
C ALA A 137 -10.06 -2.71 -18.38
N PRO A 138 -10.45 -2.17 -17.21
CA PRO A 138 -10.14 -2.79 -15.92
C PRO A 138 -11.03 -4.03 -15.70
N VAL A 139 -10.44 -5.12 -15.22
CA VAL A 139 -11.12 -6.38 -14.88
C VAL A 139 -11.24 -6.53 -13.37
N THR A 140 -10.21 -6.16 -12.61
CA THR A 140 -10.21 -6.24 -11.14
C THR A 140 -11.24 -5.29 -10.54
N PRO A 141 -12.21 -5.75 -9.75
CA PRO A 141 -13.17 -4.87 -9.07
C PRO A 141 -12.49 -4.10 -7.93
N PHE A 142 -13.07 -2.98 -7.52
CA PHE A 142 -12.78 -2.41 -6.21
C PHE A 142 -13.44 -3.25 -5.12
N MET A 143 -12.91 -3.18 -3.91
CA MET A 143 -13.46 -3.87 -2.75
C MET A 143 -14.93 -3.49 -2.53
N GLN A 144 -15.72 -4.48 -2.17
CA GLN A 144 -17.14 -4.38 -1.91
C GLN A 144 -17.45 -4.71 -0.45
N ASP A 145 -18.70 -4.57 -0.06
CA ASP A 145 -19.17 -4.95 1.26
C ASP A 145 -18.88 -6.45 1.50
N GLY A 146 -18.31 -6.76 2.66
CA GLY A 146 -17.87 -8.10 3.02
C GLY A 146 -16.44 -8.45 2.59
N ASP A 147 -15.82 -7.71 1.66
CA ASP A 147 -14.44 -7.97 1.28
C ASP A 147 -13.47 -7.69 2.44
N SER A 148 -12.45 -8.51 2.58
CA SER A 148 -11.44 -8.38 3.61
C SER A 148 -10.06 -8.08 3.01
N VAL A 149 -9.27 -7.28 3.72
CA VAL A 149 -7.87 -7.03 3.40
C VAL A 149 -7.00 -7.22 4.62
N ARG A 150 -5.91 -7.96 4.45
CA ARG A 150 -4.86 -8.11 5.45
C ARG A 150 -3.54 -7.58 4.89
N ILE A 151 -2.89 -6.69 5.63
CA ILE A 151 -1.61 -6.09 5.24
C ILE A 151 -0.65 -6.25 6.41
N GLU A 152 0.51 -6.85 6.16
CA GLU A 152 1.56 -7.00 7.17
C GLU A 152 2.94 -7.04 6.52
N MET A 153 3.97 -6.90 7.35
CA MET A 153 5.36 -7.10 6.97
C MET A 153 6.01 -7.99 8.02
N ARG A 154 6.78 -8.97 7.56
CA ARG A 154 7.44 -9.94 8.43
C ARG A 154 8.94 -9.91 8.22
N ASP A 155 9.67 -10.22 9.29
CA ASP A 155 11.12 -10.40 9.24
C ASP A 155 11.49 -11.77 8.62
N GLU A 156 12.78 -12.05 8.54
CA GLU A 156 13.34 -13.32 8.04
C GLU A 156 12.97 -14.54 8.88
N HIS A 157 12.59 -14.31 10.15
CA HIS A 157 12.11 -15.34 11.07
C HIS A 157 10.60 -15.50 11.05
N ASN A 158 9.93 -14.83 10.11
CA ASN A 158 8.48 -14.82 9.95
C ASN A 158 7.71 -14.15 11.11
N HIS A 159 8.37 -13.32 11.93
CA HIS A 159 7.71 -12.52 12.94
C HIS A 159 7.13 -11.24 12.34
N SER A 160 5.94 -10.88 12.75
CA SER A 160 5.31 -9.63 12.33
C SER A 160 6.01 -8.43 12.99
N ILE A 161 6.54 -7.52 12.18
CA ILE A 161 7.32 -6.36 12.67
C ILE A 161 6.39 -5.26 13.19
N PHE A 162 5.37 -4.92 12.43
CA PHE A 162 4.46 -3.81 12.71
C PHE A 162 3.10 -4.25 13.26
N GLY A 163 2.86 -5.56 13.35
CA GLY A 163 1.53 -6.13 13.46
C GLY A 163 0.80 -6.07 12.10
N ALA A 164 -0.42 -6.51 12.06
CA ALA A 164 -1.22 -6.54 10.84
C ALA A 164 -2.30 -5.46 10.85
N ILE A 165 -2.56 -4.90 9.69
CA ILE A 165 -3.84 -4.26 9.36
C ILE A 165 -4.72 -5.39 8.83
N ASP A 166 -5.85 -5.66 9.49
CA ASP A 166 -6.78 -6.71 9.12
C ASP A 166 -8.20 -6.14 9.24
N GLN A 167 -8.82 -5.91 8.09
CA GLN A 167 -10.07 -5.17 8.02
C GLN A 167 -11.03 -5.77 7.02
N THR A 168 -12.30 -5.66 7.34
CA THR A 168 -13.41 -6.00 6.43
C THR A 168 -14.17 -4.74 6.08
N VAL A 169 -14.58 -4.64 4.82
CA VAL A 169 -15.43 -3.55 4.34
C VAL A 169 -16.84 -3.76 4.88
N VAL A 170 -17.39 -2.71 5.48
CA VAL A 170 -18.78 -2.71 5.96
C VAL A 170 -19.46 -1.47 5.41
N THR A 171 -20.55 -1.66 4.69
CA THR A 171 -21.42 -0.57 4.25
C THR A 171 -22.36 -0.19 5.39
N ILE A 172 -22.42 1.08 5.73
CA ILE A 172 -23.31 1.64 6.78
C ILE A 172 -24.50 2.31 6.12
#